data_bbf0613fd20fecfe91fd7133b464ddb2
#
_entry.id   bbf0613fd20fecfe91fd7133b464ddb2
#
_cell.length_a   1.000
_cell.length_b   1.000
_cell.length_c   1.000
_cell.angle_alpha   90.00
_cell.angle_beta   90.00
_cell.angle_gamma   90.00
#
_symmetry.space_group_name_H-M   'P 1'
#
loop_
_entity.id
_entity.type
_entity.pdbx_description
1 polymer ?
#
loop_
_entity_poly.entity_id
_entity_poly.type
_entity_poly.pdbx_seq_one_letter_code
_entity_poly.pdbx_strand_id
1 'polypeptide(L)'
;MERNTPSSIYFIIIFLSVCVLLVTNVVVLLPITSYSQSSSSITSANNIIANNSSKIIILGFDDNRKGDFTYAKPILDKYGFKATFFIICGKTTDKGAMNWQDIAAMQRDGMDIESHTMTHKHLDHLSASALNFEIAGSKQCLVSHGYNVTSFAYPYDEGADNVTVVNTVAKNYELARSGSEPLMFLQCNGFKNHPQTDCRTYSPGGKLSYANKYAIRSLSFDRYEIKDLFNNSTIFSDFVKIVNSQSKYNNGGTINVVPLVTFHNVRPVNNVPYTTNVGVFDELMKYLHDNGFRVLSMNNLGYDAKNNAFYIKSISD
;
A
#
# COMPACT_ATOMS: atom_id res chain seq x y z
N MET A 1 56.08 25.19 -40.65
CA MET A 1 56.82 25.74 -39.51
C MET A 1 56.22 25.12 -38.28
N GLU A 2 56.74 23.96 -37.82
CA GLU A 2 57.83 23.80 -36.85
C GLU A 2 57.53 24.66 -35.59
N ARG A 3 57.42 24.11 -34.37
CA ARG A 3 58.27 23.17 -33.61
C ARG A 3 57.59 22.66 -32.36
N ASN A 4 57.61 21.36 -32.10
CA ASN A 4 58.39 20.68 -31.05
C ASN A 4 58.06 20.91 -29.56
N THR A 5 57.68 19.81 -28.96
CA THR A 5 57.73 19.25 -27.59
C THR A 5 58.92 19.70 -26.72
N PRO A 6 59.00 19.36 -25.39
CA PRO A 6 59.01 18.01 -24.89
C PRO A 6 58.39 17.74 -23.47
N SER A 7 58.22 16.46 -23.26
CA SER A 7 58.00 15.65 -22.06
C SER A 7 58.83 15.99 -20.81
N SER A 8 58.28 15.77 -19.65
CA SER A 8 59.03 15.46 -18.42
C SER A 8 58.34 14.38 -17.60
N ILE A 9 59.03 13.27 -17.52
CA ILE A 9 58.77 12.11 -16.67
C ILE A 9 59.36 12.42 -15.29
N TYR A 10 58.58 12.25 -14.23
CA TYR A 10 59.14 12.13 -12.89
C TYR A 10 58.83 10.76 -12.31
N PHE A 11 59.91 9.99 -12.11
CA PHE A 11 59.99 8.80 -11.27
C PHE A 11 59.85 9.19 -9.80
N ILE A 12 59.00 8.50 -9.05
CA ILE A 12 59.05 8.51 -7.60
C ILE A 12 59.30 7.11 -7.10
N ILE A 13 60.38 7.01 -6.37
CA ILE A 13 61.01 5.83 -5.78
C ILE A 13 60.16 5.37 -4.57
N ILE A 14 59.90 4.06 -4.54
CA ILE A 14 59.28 3.34 -3.44
C ILE A 14 60.29 3.06 -2.36
N PHE A 15 60.10 3.54 -1.14
CA PHE A 15 60.78 3.04 0.03
C PHE A 15 59.89 2.05 0.78
N LEU A 16 60.25 0.79 0.74
CA LEU A 16 59.79 -0.27 1.62
C LEU A 16 60.53 -0.14 2.98
N SER A 17 59.80 0.13 4.04
CA SER A 17 60.24 -0.04 5.41
C SER A 17 59.51 -1.22 6.04
N VAL A 18 60.25 -2.29 6.26
CA VAL A 18 59.80 -3.51 6.94
C VAL A 18 60.02 -3.28 8.45
N CYS A 19 58.96 -3.09 9.21
CA CYS A 19 58.99 -3.19 10.67
C CYS A 19 58.46 -4.54 11.13
N VAL A 20 59.37 -5.43 11.51
CA VAL A 20 59.08 -6.68 12.20
C VAL A 20 58.85 -6.36 13.68
N LEU A 21 57.63 -6.49 14.17
CA LEU A 21 57.28 -6.46 15.56
C LEU A 21 56.98 -7.88 16.06
N LEU A 22 57.89 -8.40 16.85
CA LEU A 22 57.77 -9.60 17.69
C LEU A 22 56.72 -9.32 18.77
N VAL A 23 55.54 -9.92 18.72
CA VAL A 23 54.57 -9.92 19.82
C VAL A 23 54.71 -11.22 20.58
N THR A 24 55.26 -11.14 21.78
CA THR A 24 55.29 -12.21 22.78
C THR A 24 53.87 -12.44 23.33
N ASN A 25 53.37 -13.67 23.14
CA ASN A 25 52.09 -14.12 23.75
C ASN A 25 52.24 -14.27 25.26
N VAL A 26 51.65 -13.35 25.99
CA VAL A 26 51.40 -13.52 27.43
C VAL A 26 49.95 -14.05 27.59
N VAL A 27 49.80 -15.35 27.87
CA VAL A 27 48.51 -15.95 28.22
C VAL A 27 48.24 -15.61 29.68
N VAL A 28 47.36 -14.66 29.92
CA VAL A 28 46.78 -14.38 31.22
C VAL A 28 45.57 -15.26 31.43
N LEU A 29 45.70 -16.31 32.25
CA LEU A 29 44.57 -17.13 32.74
C LEU A 29 43.80 -16.34 33.79
N LEU A 30 42.66 -15.78 33.42
CA LEU A 30 41.67 -15.24 34.36
C LEU A 30 40.69 -16.37 34.77
N PRO A 31 40.30 -16.41 36.07
CA PRO A 31 39.36 -17.42 36.54
C PRO A 31 37.98 -17.19 35.92
N ILE A 32 37.39 -18.24 35.31
CA ILE A 32 36.03 -18.25 34.82
C ILE A 32 35.11 -18.34 36.03
N THR A 33 34.60 -17.20 36.49
CA THR A 33 33.40 -17.19 37.34
C THR A 33 32.18 -17.45 36.47
N SER A 34 31.56 -18.60 36.68
CA SER A 34 30.29 -18.98 36.05
C SER A 34 29.19 -18.01 36.52
N TYR A 35 28.90 -17.01 35.71
CA TYR A 35 27.71 -16.17 35.88
C TYR A 35 26.51 -16.90 35.32
N SER A 36 25.69 -17.47 36.17
CA SER A 36 24.38 -18.00 35.77
C SER A 36 23.47 -16.82 35.47
N GLN A 37 23.38 -16.44 34.18
CA GLN A 37 22.34 -15.53 33.72
C GLN A 37 21.00 -16.23 33.76
N SER A 38 20.11 -15.74 34.59
CA SER A 38 18.73 -16.18 34.65
C SER A 38 18.05 -15.94 33.29
N SER A 39 17.52 -17.02 32.69
CA SER A 39 16.84 -17.05 31.41
C SER A 39 15.42 -16.39 31.40
N SER A 40 15.11 -15.53 32.38
CA SER A 40 13.79 -14.92 32.54
C SER A 40 13.60 -13.58 31.82
N SER A 41 14.66 -12.93 31.28
CA SER A 41 14.55 -11.63 30.60
C SER A 41 14.43 -11.72 29.07
N ILE A 42 14.79 -12.87 28.47
CA ILE A 42 14.70 -13.06 27.01
C ILE A 42 13.29 -13.49 26.58
N THR A 43 12.55 -14.17 27.46
CA THR A 43 11.16 -14.55 27.18
C THR A 43 10.18 -13.37 27.17
N SER A 44 10.48 -12.28 27.89
CA SER A 44 9.62 -11.10 27.94
C SER A 44 9.78 -10.20 26.69
N ALA A 45 10.96 -10.14 26.10
CA ALA A 45 11.20 -9.36 24.86
C ALA A 45 10.60 -10.07 23.62
N ASN A 46 10.67 -11.41 23.58
CA ASN A 46 10.06 -12.19 22.50
C ASN A 46 8.52 -12.25 22.59
N ASN A 47 7.93 -12.03 23.77
CA ASN A 47 6.48 -11.93 23.93
C ASN A 47 5.88 -10.58 23.54
N ILE A 48 6.69 -9.52 23.39
CA ILE A 48 6.23 -8.21 22.93
C ILE A 48 6.12 -8.19 21.39
N ILE A 49 6.88 -9.03 20.69
CA ILE A 49 6.79 -9.16 19.21
C ILE A 49 5.65 -10.10 18.77
N ALA A 50 5.10 -10.93 19.67
CA ALA A 50 4.07 -11.93 19.38
C ALA A 50 2.62 -11.42 19.48
N ASN A 51 2.38 -10.12 19.68
CA ASN A 51 1.06 -9.53 19.51
C ASN A 51 0.82 -9.15 18.04
N ASN A 52 1.00 -10.09 17.13
CA ASN A 52 0.51 -9.97 15.76
C ASN A 52 -1.03 -10.00 15.82
N SER A 53 -1.62 -8.82 16.01
CA SER A 53 -3.06 -8.68 15.93
C SER A 53 -3.52 -9.28 14.60
N SER A 54 -4.42 -10.24 14.66
CA SER A 54 -5.10 -10.76 13.46
C SER A 54 -6.08 -9.75 12.86
N LYS A 55 -6.24 -8.59 13.53
CA LYS A 55 -7.05 -7.46 13.06
C LYS A 55 -6.21 -6.57 12.16
N ILE A 56 -6.55 -6.55 10.90
CA ILE A 56 -5.81 -5.84 9.86
C ILE A 56 -6.78 -5.10 8.94
N ILE A 57 -6.35 -4.02 8.31
CA ILE A 57 -7.12 -3.30 7.30
C ILE A 57 -6.16 -2.57 6.35
N ILE A 58 -6.52 -2.49 5.08
CA ILE A 58 -5.91 -1.56 4.12
C ILE A 58 -6.85 -0.38 3.92
N LEU A 59 -6.32 0.84 4.05
CA LEU A 59 -7.04 2.07 3.77
C LEU A 59 -6.58 2.67 2.44
N GLY A 60 -7.55 3.03 1.59
CA GLY A 60 -7.35 3.71 0.33
C GLY A 60 -8.08 5.05 0.26
N PHE A 61 -7.57 5.97 -0.54
CA PHE A 61 -8.19 7.24 -0.87
C PHE A 61 -8.11 7.46 -2.37
N ASP A 62 -9.23 7.77 -3.01
CA ASP A 62 -9.32 7.99 -4.45
C ASP A 62 -9.47 9.48 -4.79
N ASP A 63 -9.26 9.80 -6.05
CA ASP A 63 -9.55 11.12 -6.64
C ASP A 63 -8.64 12.28 -6.21
N ASN A 64 -7.58 12.04 -5.45
CA ASN A 64 -6.64 13.08 -4.95
C ASN A 64 -7.31 14.37 -4.45
N ARG A 65 -8.40 14.26 -3.67
CA ARG A 65 -9.15 15.42 -3.16
C ARG A 65 -8.34 16.18 -2.11
N LYS A 66 -8.42 17.51 -2.15
CA LYS A 66 -7.71 18.39 -1.19
C LYS A 66 -8.13 18.15 0.25
N GLY A 67 -9.36 17.69 0.47
CA GLY A 67 -9.86 17.32 1.80
C GLY A 67 -9.07 16.21 2.47
N ASP A 68 -8.55 15.29 1.68
CA ASP A 68 -7.76 14.16 2.21
C ASP A 68 -6.42 14.64 2.77
N PHE A 69 -5.77 15.61 2.13
CA PHE A 69 -4.57 16.26 2.67
C PHE A 69 -4.90 17.13 3.89
N THR A 70 -5.99 17.89 3.81
CA THR A 70 -6.31 18.92 4.81
C THR A 70 -6.88 18.32 6.09
N TYR A 71 -7.68 17.26 5.98
CA TYR A 71 -8.44 16.70 7.11
C TYR A 71 -8.13 15.24 7.40
N ALA A 72 -8.02 14.37 6.37
CA ALA A 72 -7.75 12.95 6.62
C ALA A 72 -6.31 12.72 7.09
N LYS A 73 -5.32 13.33 6.44
CA LYS A 73 -3.91 13.16 6.79
C LYS A 73 -3.59 13.48 8.26
N PRO A 74 -4.00 14.63 8.84
CA PRO A 74 -3.75 14.92 10.24
C PRO A 74 -4.36 13.89 11.21
N ILE A 75 -5.51 13.30 10.84
CA ILE A 75 -6.15 12.25 11.63
C ILE A 75 -5.37 10.94 11.49
N LEU A 76 -4.94 10.55 10.30
CA LEU A 76 -4.08 9.39 10.10
C LEU A 76 -2.78 9.52 10.89
N ASP A 77 -2.13 10.68 10.84
CA ASP A 77 -0.90 10.97 11.60
C ASP A 77 -1.12 10.90 13.12
N LYS A 78 -2.26 11.40 13.62
CA LYS A 78 -2.65 11.34 15.03
C LYS A 78 -2.66 9.91 15.58
N TYR A 79 -3.08 8.95 14.76
CA TYR A 79 -3.14 7.53 15.13
C TYR A 79 -1.95 6.70 14.63
N GLY A 80 -0.97 7.33 13.98
CA GLY A 80 0.20 6.63 13.41
C GLY A 80 -0.12 5.75 12.21
N PHE A 81 -1.23 6.00 11.51
CA PHE A 81 -1.68 5.21 10.38
C PHE A 81 -1.09 5.67 9.06
N LYS A 82 -0.82 4.72 8.17
CA LYS A 82 -0.44 4.96 6.77
C LYS A 82 -1.49 4.37 5.86
N ALA A 83 -1.76 5.06 4.76
CA ALA A 83 -2.79 4.71 3.78
C ALA A 83 -2.27 4.90 2.35
N THR A 84 -3.00 4.36 1.37
CA THR A 84 -2.72 4.55 -0.06
C THR A 84 -3.58 5.65 -0.63
N PHE A 85 -2.96 6.55 -1.39
CA PHE A 85 -3.63 7.61 -2.11
C PHE A 85 -3.49 7.37 -3.62
N PHE A 86 -4.62 7.11 -4.28
CA PHE A 86 -4.68 6.84 -5.71
C PHE A 86 -4.92 8.15 -6.46
N ILE A 87 -3.91 8.56 -7.23
CA ILE A 87 -3.81 9.89 -7.82
C ILE A 87 -4.24 9.89 -9.28
N ILE A 88 -5.15 10.79 -9.63
CA ILE A 88 -5.48 11.14 -11.01
C ILE A 88 -4.43 12.14 -11.48
N CYS A 89 -3.39 11.66 -12.19
CA CYS A 89 -2.18 12.45 -12.43
C CYS A 89 -2.45 13.76 -13.18
N GLY A 90 -3.33 13.76 -14.17
CA GLY A 90 -3.68 14.93 -14.95
C GLY A 90 -4.60 15.95 -14.26
N LYS A 91 -5.05 15.66 -13.02
CA LYS A 91 -5.96 16.55 -12.29
C LYS A 91 -5.34 17.22 -11.05
N THR A 92 -4.04 17.13 -10.88
CA THR A 92 -3.33 17.73 -9.72
C THR A 92 -3.33 19.26 -9.70
N THR A 93 -3.73 19.89 -10.80
CA THR A 93 -3.91 21.35 -10.90
C THR A 93 -5.37 21.80 -10.79
N ASP A 94 -6.31 20.85 -10.68
CA ASP A 94 -7.73 21.14 -10.60
C ASP A 94 -8.08 21.82 -9.26
N LYS A 95 -9.08 22.68 -9.28
CA LYS A 95 -9.59 23.30 -8.07
C LYS A 95 -10.14 22.24 -7.12
N GLY A 96 -9.62 22.20 -5.90
CA GLY A 96 -10.05 21.23 -4.89
C GLY A 96 -9.33 19.90 -4.95
N ALA A 97 -8.34 19.73 -5.83
CA ALA A 97 -7.42 18.62 -5.82
C ALA A 97 -6.18 18.89 -4.96
N MET A 98 -5.51 17.83 -4.53
CA MET A 98 -4.14 17.93 -4.02
C MET A 98 -3.21 18.30 -5.17
N ASN A 99 -2.35 19.27 -4.94
CA ASN A 99 -1.27 19.61 -5.87
C ASN A 99 -0.02 18.75 -5.59
N TRP A 100 1.00 18.88 -6.43
CA TRP A 100 2.24 18.10 -6.30
C TRP A 100 2.98 18.34 -4.97
N GLN A 101 2.85 19.52 -4.37
CA GLN A 101 3.46 19.83 -3.07
C GLN A 101 2.75 19.07 -1.94
N ASP A 102 1.42 18.96 -1.99
CA ASP A 102 0.61 18.18 -1.05
C ASP A 102 0.97 16.70 -1.16
N ILE A 103 1.00 16.16 -2.39
CA ILE A 103 1.28 14.75 -2.66
C ILE A 103 2.72 14.41 -2.21
N ALA A 104 3.69 15.29 -2.47
CA ALA A 104 5.05 15.12 -1.99
C ALA A 104 5.16 15.16 -0.45
N ALA A 105 4.33 15.97 0.22
CA ALA A 105 4.25 15.96 1.68
C ALA A 105 3.66 14.64 2.20
N MET A 106 2.60 14.12 1.56
CA MET A 106 2.02 12.81 1.87
C MET A 106 3.09 11.71 1.80
N GLN A 107 3.85 11.65 0.69
CA GLN A 107 4.90 10.64 0.51
C GLN A 107 6.01 10.76 1.57
N ARG A 108 6.50 11.99 1.85
CA ARG A 108 7.55 12.19 2.87
C ARG A 108 7.12 11.70 4.25
N ASP A 109 5.83 11.78 4.55
CA ASP A 109 5.25 11.31 5.80
C ASP A 109 4.86 9.82 5.75
N GLY A 110 5.30 9.10 4.70
CA GLY A 110 5.15 7.64 4.57
C GLY A 110 3.79 7.17 4.03
N MET A 111 2.98 8.07 3.47
CA MET A 111 1.79 7.65 2.73
C MET A 111 2.19 7.03 1.39
N ASP A 112 1.44 6.04 0.96
CA ASP A 112 1.64 5.31 -0.29
C ASP A 112 0.92 6.04 -1.43
N ILE A 113 1.65 6.35 -2.52
CA ILE A 113 1.15 7.12 -3.66
C ILE A 113 1.06 6.21 -4.87
N GLU A 114 -0.16 6.01 -5.35
CA GLU A 114 -0.49 5.05 -6.39
C GLU A 114 -1.37 5.66 -7.50
N SER A 115 -1.66 4.93 -8.55
CA SER A 115 -2.29 5.45 -9.76
C SER A 115 -3.81 5.27 -9.81
N HIS A 116 -4.52 6.35 -10.21
CA HIS A 116 -5.96 6.35 -10.51
C HIS A 116 -6.24 6.91 -11.92
N THR A 117 -5.49 6.47 -12.91
CA THR A 117 -5.51 6.93 -14.30
C THR A 117 -4.98 8.35 -14.51
N MET A 118 -4.92 8.76 -15.78
CA MET A 118 -4.52 10.11 -16.15
C MET A 118 -5.64 11.13 -15.94
N THR A 119 -6.88 10.82 -16.36
CA THR A 119 -8.00 11.77 -16.37
C THR A 119 -9.31 11.25 -15.81
N HIS A 120 -9.32 10.03 -15.23
CA HIS A 120 -10.50 9.39 -14.63
C HIS A 120 -11.60 9.08 -15.63
N LYS A 121 -11.27 8.39 -16.72
CA LYS A 121 -12.22 7.96 -17.75
C LYS A 121 -12.77 6.56 -17.47
N HIS A 122 -13.96 6.28 -17.96
CA HIS A 122 -14.47 4.92 -18.11
C HIS A 122 -13.58 4.14 -19.08
N LEU A 123 -12.92 3.07 -18.61
CA LEU A 123 -11.86 2.41 -19.36
C LEU A 123 -12.40 1.44 -20.41
N ASP A 124 -13.59 0.88 -20.20
CA ASP A 124 -14.15 -0.22 -21.01
C ASP A 124 -14.42 0.14 -22.46
N HIS A 125 -14.60 1.41 -22.76
CA HIS A 125 -14.99 1.89 -24.08
C HIS A 125 -13.91 2.70 -24.80
N LEU A 126 -12.69 2.72 -24.24
CA LEU A 126 -11.59 3.49 -24.81
C LEU A 126 -10.92 2.74 -25.98
N SER A 127 -10.44 3.51 -26.96
CA SER A 127 -9.51 2.99 -27.95
C SER A 127 -8.22 2.53 -27.31
N ALA A 128 -7.45 1.66 -27.96
CA ALA A 128 -6.17 1.17 -27.41
C ALA A 128 -5.18 2.31 -27.08
N SER A 129 -5.15 3.38 -27.90
CA SER A 129 -4.29 4.54 -27.65
C SER A 129 -4.76 5.36 -26.43
N ALA A 130 -6.08 5.59 -26.30
CA ALA A 130 -6.65 6.29 -25.17
C ALA A 130 -6.50 5.47 -23.88
N LEU A 131 -6.68 4.17 -23.94
CA LEU A 131 -6.48 3.27 -22.82
C LEU A 131 -5.01 3.29 -22.34
N ASN A 132 -4.06 3.25 -23.27
CA ASN A 132 -2.64 3.38 -22.95
C ASN A 132 -2.31 4.74 -22.34
N PHE A 133 -2.92 5.83 -22.81
CA PHE A 133 -2.75 7.15 -22.21
C PHE A 133 -3.26 7.19 -20.77
N GLU A 134 -4.45 6.65 -20.51
CA GLU A 134 -5.03 6.62 -19.15
C GLU A 134 -4.21 5.75 -18.18
N ILE A 135 -3.71 4.61 -18.61
CA ILE A 135 -3.08 3.61 -17.75
C ILE A 135 -1.55 3.80 -17.70
N ALA A 136 -0.88 3.63 -18.82
CA ALA A 136 0.59 3.77 -18.88
C ALA A 136 1.04 5.23 -18.73
N GLY A 137 0.30 6.16 -19.35
CA GLY A 137 0.57 7.60 -19.23
C GLY A 137 0.48 8.08 -17.79
N SER A 138 -0.51 7.63 -17.02
CA SER A 138 -0.62 7.94 -15.59
C SER A 138 0.57 7.44 -14.79
N LYS A 139 1.01 6.19 -15.02
CA LYS A 139 2.22 5.67 -14.37
C LYS A 139 3.44 6.51 -14.70
N GLN A 140 3.68 6.80 -15.98
CA GLN A 140 4.81 7.62 -16.42
C GLN A 140 4.77 9.01 -15.79
N CYS A 141 3.59 9.62 -15.71
CA CYS A 141 3.39 10.90 -15.06
C CYS A 141 3.82 10.86 -13.59
N LEU A 142 3.33 9.90 -12.81
CA LEU A 142 3.68 9.76 -11.40
C LEU A 142 5.18 9.45 -11.21
N VAL A 143 5.72 8.54 -11.99
CA VAL A 143 7.16 8.18 -11.95
C VAL A 143 8.05 9.39 -12.29
N SER A 144 7.64 10.25 -13.25
CA SER A 144 8.38 11.48 -13.57
C SER A 144 8.42 12.48 -12.42
N HIS A 145 7.48 12.41 -11.47
CA HIS A 145 7.46 13.18 -10.24
C HIS A 145 8.16 12.47 -9.05
N GLY A 146 8.81 11.32 -9.30
CA GLY A 146 9.63 10.62 -8.30
C GLY A 146 8.86 9.60 -7.46
N TYR A 147 7.64 9.21 -7.84
CA TYR A 147 6.87 8.20 -7.12
C TYR A 147 7.16 6.79 -7.63
N ASN A 148 7.28 5.83 -6.72
CA ASN A 148 7.37 4.41 -7.06
C ASN A 148 5.95 3.81 -7.10
N VAL A 149 5.37 3.74 -8.29
CA VAL A 149 3.97 3.35 -8.49
C VAL A 149 3.89 1.89 -8.92
N THR A 150 3.27 1.07 -8.09
CA THR A 150 3.15 -0.38 -8.28
C THR A 150 1.69 -0.84 -8.41
N SER A 151 0.76 -0.06 -7.87
CA SER A 151 -0.66 -0.41 -7.82
C SER A 151 -1.52 0.55 -8.63
N PHE A 152 -2.69 0.05 -9.01
CA PHE A 152 -3.67 0.77 -9.81
C PHE A 152 -5.07 0.65 -9.20
N ALA A 153 -5.86 1.71 -9.25
CA ALA A 153 -7.27 1.67 -8.93
C ALA A 153 -8.10 1.97 -10.18
N TYR A 154 -9.08 1.12 -10.46
CA TYR A 154 -9.98 1.32 -11.57
C TYR A 154 -10.99 2.43 -11.26
N PRO A 155 -11.11 3.49 -12.10
CA PRO A 155 -12.20 4.44 -11.99
C PRO A 155 -13.56 3.75 -12.07
N TYR A 156 -14.50 4.19 -11.26
CA TYR A 156 -15.87 3.66 -11.22
C TYR A 156 -15.97 2.17 -10.90
N ASP A 157 -14.89 1.54 -10.45
CA ASP A 157 -14.75 0.08 -10.27
C ASP A 157 -14.92 -0.73 -11.57
N GLU A 158 -14.78 -0.09 -12.74
CA GLU A 158 -14.99 -0.68 -14.07
C GLU A 158 -13.70 -1.11 -14.76
N GLY A 159 -13.77 -2.16 -15.59
CA GLY A 159 -12.67 -2.63 -16.44
C GLY A 159 -11.90 -3.81 -15.88
N ALA A 160 -12.12 -4.21 -14.63
CA ALA A 160 -11.42 -5.36 -14.02
C ALA A 160 -11.86 -6.72 -14.59
N ASP A 161 -12.96 -6.77 -15.32
CA ASP A 161 -13.48 -7.93 -16.06
C ASP A 161 -13.25 -7.82 -17.59
N ASN A 162 -12.75 -6.69 -18.07
CA ASN A 162 -12.40 -6.47 -19.46
C ASN A 162 -10.95 -6.89 -19.74
N VAL A 163 -10.78 -7.96 -20.53
CA VAL A 163 -9.46 -8.54 -20.81
C VAL A 163 -8.47 -7.55 -21.45
N THR A 164 -8.95 -6.61 -22.28
CA THR A 164 -8.10 -5.60 -22.91
C THR A 164 -7.61 -4.58 -21.92
N VAL A 165 -8.49 -4.12 -21.02
CA VAL A 165 -8.13 -3.22 -19.92
C VAL A 165 -7.16 -3.89 -18.97
N VAL A 166 -7.49 -5.10 -18.50
CA VAL A 166 -6.63 -5.87 -17.56
C VAL A 166 -5.27 -6.15 -18.17
N ASN A 167 -5.18 -6.51 -19.46
CA ASN A 167 -3.91 -6.71 -20.15
C ASN A 167 -3.05 -5.43 -20.19
N THR A 168 -3.69 -4.27 -20.33
CA THR A 168 -2.98 -2.98 -20.32
C THR A 168 -2.49 -2.64 -18.90
N VAL A 169 -3.32 -2.87 -17.90
CA VAL A 169 -2.95 -2.71 -16.48
C VAL A 169 -1.78 -3.64 -16.13
N ALA A 170 -1.87 -4.91 -16.50
CA ALA A 170 -0.85 -5.93 -16.18
C ALA A 170 0.54 -5.66 -16.78
N LYS A 171 0.62 -4.89 -17.86
CA LYS A 171 1.90 -4.46 -18.45
C LYS A 171 2.56 -3.33 -17.66
N ASN A 172 1.80 -2.62 -16.84
CA ASN A 172 2.26 -1.40 -16.18
C ASN A 172 2.31 -1.51 -14.65
N TYR A 173 1.45 -2.31 -14.03
CA TYR A 173 1.29 -2.38 -12.58
C TYR A 173 1.43 -3.81 -12.08
N GLU A 174 1.82 -3.96 -10.82
CA GLU A 174 1.91 -5.27 -10.16
C GLU A 174 0.56 -5.73 -9.63
N LEU A 175 -0.22 -4.79 -9.10
CA LEU A 175 -1.51 -5.02 -8.48
C LEU A 175 -2.54 -4.02 -9.02
N ALA A 176 -3.83 -4.40 -9.00
CA ALA A 176 -4.90 -3.44 -9.24
C ALA A 176 -6.13 -3.79 -8.40
N ARG A 177 -6.80 -2.76 -7.87
CA ARG A 177 -8.03 -2.93 -7.13
C ARG A 177 -9.24 -2.38 -7.89
N SER A 178 -10.32 -3.09 -7.74
CA SER A 178 -11.66 -2.70 -8.13
C SER A 178 -12.52 -2.48 -6.89
N GLY A 179 -13.83 -2.47 -7.01
CA GLY A 179 -14.76 -2.20 -5.92
C GLY A 179 -15.64 -3.39 -5.52
N SER A 180 -16.75 -3.05 -4.92
CA SER A 180 -17.96 -3.82 -4.60
C SER A 180 -17.97 -4.66 -3.32
N GLU A 181 -16.86 -5.08 -2.76
CA GLU A 181 -16.84 -5.94 -1.57
C GLU A 181 -15.67 -5.61 -0.64
N PRO A 182 -15.87 -5.54 0.67
CA PRO A 182 -14.82 -5.07 1.59
C PRO A 182 -13.73 -6.10 1.87
N LEU A 183 -14.00 -7.39 1.71
CA LEU A 183 -13.08 -8.45 2.13
C LEU A 183 -12.28 -9.00 0.96
N MET A 184 -10.96 -8.81 1.01
CA MET A 184 -10.00 -9.45 0.13
C MET A 184 -9.43 -10.69 0.80
N PHE A 185 -9.59 -11.85 0.17
CA PHE A 185 -8.99 -13.10 0.66
C PHE A 185 -7.56 -13.26 0.13
N LEU A 186 -6.63 -13.71 0.97
CA LEU A 186 -5.24 -13.88 0.57
C LEU A 186 -5.00 -15.12 -0.30
N GLN A 187 -5.79 -16.20 -0.07
CA GLN A 187 -5.69 -17.45 -0.83
C GLN A 187 -6.70 -17.48 -1.98
N CYS A 188 -6.22 -17.44 -3.20
CA CYS A 188 -7.09 -17.44 -4.39
C CYS A 188 -7.63 -18.81 -4.78
N ASN A 189 -6.98 -19.92 -4.44
CA ASN A 189 -7.35 -21.28 -4.84
C ASN A 189 -8.32 -22.00 -3.89
N GLY A 190 -8.85 -21.31 -2.92
CA GLY A 190 -9.87 -21.95 -2.12
C GLY A 190 -9.72 -21.82 -0.63
N PHE A 191 -10.38 -20.88 -0.11
CA PHE A 191 -11.03 -21.08 1.17
C PHE A 191 -12.23 -22.00 0.89
N LYS A 192 -12.16 -23.26 1.26
CA LYS A 192 -13.13 -24.32 0.85
C LYS A 192 -14.60 -23.98 1.08
N ASN A 193 -14.90 -23.06 2.01
CA ASN A 193 -16.25 -22.65 2.37
C ASN A 193 -16.64 -21.25 1.83
N HIS A 194 -15.76 -20.62 1.08
CA HIS A 194 -16.03 -19.33 0.44
C HIS A 194 -15.39 -19.38 -0.94
N PRO A 195 -16.14 -19.78 -1.98
CA PRO A 195 -15.62 -19.73 -3.33
C PRO A 195 -15.31 -18.30 -3.68
N GLN A 196 -14.04 -17.96 -3.65
CA GLN A 196 -13.57 -16.64 -3.99
C GLN A 196 -13.53 -16.52 -5.51
N THR A 197 -14.69 -16.18 -6.08
CA THR A 197 -14.82 -15.95 -7.52
C THR A 197 -13.99 -14.75 -7.98
N ASP A 198 -13.67 -13.85 -7.07
CA ASP A 198 -12.92 -12.63 -7.29
C ASP A 198 -11.40 -12.78 -7.33
N CYS A 199 -10.84 -13.91 -6.95
CA CYS A 199 -9.44 -14.22 -7.24
C CYS A 199 -9.17 -14.55 -8.72
N ARG A 200 -10.14 -14.37 -9.59
CA ARG A 200 -10.04 -14.82 -10.97
C ARG A 200 -10.63 -13.80 -11.93
N THR A 201 -9.82 -13.38 -12.87
CA THR A 201 -10.27 -12.60 -14.01
C THR A 201 -10.50 -13.54 -15.18
N TYR A 202 -11.66 -13.44 -15.81
CA TYR A 202 -12.06 -14.27 -16.93
C TYR A 202 -12.05 -13.48 -18.24
N SER A 203 -11.61 -14.13 -19.33
CA SER A 203 -11.82 -13.63 -20.67
C SER A 203 -13.32 -13.66 -21.03
N PRO A 204 -13.77 -12.93 -22.08
CA PRO A 204 -15.15 -12.98 -22.56
C PRO A 204 -15.66 -14.39 -22.89
N GLY A 205 -14.78 -15.33 -23.18
CA GLY A 205 -15.12 -16.74 -23.41
C GLY A 205 -15.15 -17.58 -22.13
N GLY A 206 -15.15 -16.97 -20.95
CA GLY A 206 -15.17 -17.68 -19.65
C GLY A 206 -13.86 -18.35 -19.27
N LYS A 207 -12.79 -18.15 -20.05
CA LYS A 207 -11.47 -18.70 -19.75
C LYS A 207 -10.76 -17.82 -18.73
N LEU A 208 -10.23 -18.42 -17.69
CA LEU A 208 -9.36 -17.76 -16.72
C LEU A 208 -8.17 -17.12 -17.40
N SER A 209 -8.01 -15.79 -17.29
CA SER A 209 -6.91 -15.05 -17.91
C SER A 209 -5.82 -14.66 -16.92
N TYR A 210 -6.19 -14.28 -15.70
CA TYR A 210 -5.27 -13.85 -14.66
C TYR A 210 -5.70 -14.34 -13.29
N ALA A 211 -4.73 -14.50 -12.41
CA ALA A 211 -5.01 -14.46 -10.99
C ALA A 211 -5.48 -13.05 -10.62
N ASN A 212 -6.30 -12.94 -9.61
CA ASN A 212 -7.06 -11.73 -9.28
C ASN A 212 -6.24 -10.59 -8.65
N LYS A 213 -4.94 -10.58 -8.87
CA LYS A 213 -4.10 -9.44 -8.48
C LYS A 213 -4.41 -8.16 -9.25
N TYR A 214 -5.22 -8.26 -10.32
CA TYR A 214 -5.71 -7.13 -11.10
C TYR A 214 -7.21 -6.87 -10.92
N ALA A 215 -7.82 -7.46 -9.90
CA ALA A 215 -9.21 -7.23 -9.50
C ALA A 215 -9.38 -7.41 -7.99
N ILE A 216 -8.47 -6.82 -7.21
CA ILE A 216 -8.50 -6.86 -5.75
C ILE A 216 -9.76 -6.17 -5.27
N ARG A 217 -10.49 -6.81 -4.36
CA ARG A 217 -11.72 -6.26 -3.78
C ARG A 217 -11.43 -5.08 -2.86
N SER A 218 -12.29 -4.08 -2.94
CA SER A 218 -12.37 -2.98 -2.00
C SER A 218 -13.80 -2.49 -1.87
N LEU A 219 -14.08 -1.74 -0.82
CA LEU A 219 -15.38 -1.08 -0.63
C LEU A 219 -15.17 0.43 -0.61
N SER A 220 -15.78 1.14 -1.54
CA SER A 220 -15.94 2.59 -1.49
C SER A 220 -16.93 2.93 -0.37
N PHE A 221 -16.41 3.28 0.82
CA PHE A 221 -17.20 3.38 2.04
C PHE A 221 -18.12 4.61 2.07
N ASP A 222 -17.73 5.67 1.41
CA ASP A 222 -18.48 6.93 1.29
C ASP A 222 -19.33 7.03 0.00
N ARG A 223 -19.57 5.90 -0.65
CA ARG A 223 -20.34 5.80 -1.88
C ARG A 223 -21.80 6.16 -1.65
N TYR A 224 -22.40 6.89 -2.62
CA TYR A 224 -23.80 7.34 -2.57
C TYR A 224 -24.83 6.20 -2.48
N GLU A 225 -24.51 5.04 -3.02
CA GLU A 225 -25.44 3.89 -3.03
C GLU A 225 -25.67 3.25 -1.66
N ILE A 226 -24.91 3.60 -0.66
CA ILE A 226 -25.16 3.22 0.72
C ILE A 226 -26.18 4.22 1.30
N LYS A 227 -27.40 4.18 0.78
CA LYS A 227 -28.48 5.14 1.09
C LYS A 227 -28.82 5.27 2.56
N ASP A 228 -28.53 4.26 3.36
CA ASP A 228 -28.86 4.21 4.80
C ASP A 228 -27.72 4.72 5.68
N LEU A 229 -26.56 5.08 5.11
CA LEU A 229 -25.36 5.49 5.84
C LEU A 229 -25.25 6.99 6.12
N PHE A 230 -26.28 7.79 5.81
CA PHE A 230 -26.23 9.23 6.04
C PHE A 230 -26.52 9.66 7.50
N ASN A 231 -26.81 8.71 8.37
CA ASN A 231 -26.83 8.94 9.80
C ASN A 231 -25.46 8.56 10.38
N ASN A 232 -24.75 9.50 11.01
CA ASN A 232 -23.42 9.29 11.56
C ASN A 232 -23.30 8.03 12.44
N SER A 233 -24.35 7.71 13.22
CA SER A 233 -24.39 6.50 14.05
C SER A 233 -24.43 5.22 13.21
N THR A 234 -25.08 5.24 12.06
CA THR A 234 -25.17 4.11 11.13
C THR A 234 -23.85 3.91 10.40
N ILE A 235 -23.22 5.00 9.94
CA ILE A 235 -21.89 4.97 9.30
C ILE A 235 -20.87 4.29 10.22
N PHE A 236 -20.81 4.71 11.48
CA PHE A 236 -19.90 4.13 12.46
C PHE A 236 -20.18 2.63 12.67
N SER A 237 -21.45 2.26 12.92
CA SER A 237 -21.82 0.86 13.17
C SER A 237 -21.53 -0.06 11.98
N ASP A 238 -21.75 0.41 10.76
CA ASP A 238 -21.49 -0.35 9.55
C ASP A 238 -19.98 -0.50 9.28
N PHE A 239 -19.19 0.54 9.52
CA PHE A 239 -17.74 0.42 9.48
C PHE A 239 -17.25 -0.63 10.47
N VAL A 240 -17.68 -0.57 11.72
CA VAL A 240 -17.34 -1.54 12.75
C VAL A 240 -17.71 -2.96 12.35
N LYS A 241 -18.91 -3.15 11.78
CA LYS A 241 -19.37 -4.45 11.27
C LYS A 241 -18.46 -4.97 10.12
N ILE A 242 -18.13 -4.09 9.17
CA ILE A 242 -17.26 -4.42 8.04
C ILE A 242 -15.89 -4.85 8.53
N VAL A 243 -15.20 -4.02 9.31
CA VAL A 243 -13.83 -4.31 9.71
C VAL A 243 -13.72 -5.51 10.65
N ASN A 244 -14.75 -5.78 11.45
CA ASN A 244 -14.77 -6.95 12.32
C ASN A 244 -15.20 -8.24 11.62
N SER A 245 -15.78 -8.18 10.43
CA SER A 245 -16.20 -9.38 9.68
C SER A 245 -15.03 -10.33 9.36
N GLN A 246 -13.81 -9.80 9.32
CA GLN A 246 -12.59 -10.59 9.15
C GLN A 246 -12.36 -11.62 10.28
N SER A 247 -12.92 -11.38 11.48
CA SER A 247 -12.74 -12.27 12.64
C SER A 247 -13.25 -13.70 12.40
N LYS A 248 -14.17 -13.88 11.45
CA LYS A 248 -14.65 -15.20 11.03
C LYS A 248 -13.57 -16.02 10.31
N TYR A 249 -12.57 -15.37 9.76
CA TYR A 249 -11.55 -15.95 8.89
C TYR A 249 -10.15 -15.84 9.48
N ASN A 250 -9.87 -14.76 10.22
CA ASN A 250 -8.58 -14.49 10.85
C ASN A 250 -8.61 -14.99 12.28
N ASN A 251 -8.07 -16.17 12.52
CA ASN A 251 -8.04 -16.78 13.84
C ASN A 251 -6.70 -17.50 14.08
N GLY A 252 -6.39 -17.77 15.33
CA GLY A 252 -5.18 -18.51 15.68
C GLY A 252 -3.87 -17.86 15.21
N GLY A 253 -3.84 -16.55 15.05
CA GLY A 253 -2.66 -15.81 14.53
C GLY A 253 -2.50 -15.86 13.01
N THR A 254 -3.42 -16.49 12.29
CA THR A 254 -3.39 -16.58 10.82
C THR A 254 -4.27 -15.49 10.21
N ILE A 255 -3.73 -14.75 9.23
CA ILE A 255 -4.47 -13.78 8.43
C ILE A 255 -4.85 -14.48 7.12
N ASN A 256 -6.15 -14.65 6.89
CA ASN A 256 -6.71 -15.23 5.67
C ASN A 256 -7.42 -14.20 4.81
N VAL A 257 -7.83 -13.09 5.43
CA VAL A 257 -8.60 -12.05 4.75
C VAL A 257 -8.19 -10.68 5.28
N VAL A 258 -8.24 -9.68 4.40
CA VAL A 258 -7.95 -8.28 4.72
C VAL A 258 -9.11 -7.42 4.26
N PRO A 259 -9.80 -6.69 5.14
CA PRO A 259 -10.70 -5.62 4.71
C PRO A 259 -9.91 -4.54 3.97
N LEU A 260 -10.41 -4.11 2.81
CA LEU A 260 -9.90 -2.96 2.10
C LEU A 260 -11.05 -1.95 1.95
N VAL A 261 -10.87 -0.78 2.55
CA VAL A 261 -11.87 0.29 2.58
C VAL A 261 -11.30 1.54 1.93
N THR A 262 -12.07 2.11 1.01
CA THR A 262 -11.68 3.29 0.24
C THR A 262 -12.59 4.46 0.58
N PHE A 263 -12.00 5.64 0.73
CA PHE A 263 -12.63 6.94 0.87
C PHE A 263 -12.31 7.80 -0.37
N HIS A 264 -13.11 8.83 -0.64
CA HIS A 264 -12.85 9.76 -1.76
C HIS A 264 -12.56 11.17 -1.28
N ASN A 265 -13.15 11.59 -0.16
CA ASN A 265 -12.93 12.93 0.36
C ASN A 265 -13.28 12.99 1.86
N VAL A 266 -12.48 13.65 2.65
CA VAL A 266 -12.80 13.95 4.05
C VAL A 266 -12.97 15.45 4.23
N ARG A 267 -14.14 15.90 4.71
CA ARG A 267 -14.47 17.32 4.86
C ARG A 267 -15.41 17.57 6.04
N PRO A 268 -15.45 18.79 6.60
CA PRO A 268 -16.39 19.14 7.66
C PRO A 268 -17.82 19.43 7.11
N VAL A 269 -18.36 18.48 6.32
CA VAL A 269 -19.69 18.57 5.70
C VAL A 269 -20.42 17.24 5.84
N ASN A 270 -21.74 17.25 5.82
CA ASN A 270 -22.57 16.06 5.90
C ASN A 270 -23.37 15.88 4.59
N ASN A 271 -23.80 14.66 4.34
CA ASN A 271 -24.72 14.30 3.27
C ASN A 271 -24.25 14.72 1.87
N VAL A 272 -22.96 14.65 1.61
CA VAL A 272 -22.37 14.87 0.30
C VAL A 272 -21.86 13.53 -0.22
N PRO A 273 -22.29 13.08 -1.40
CA PRO A 273 -21.78 11.83 -2.00
C PRO A 273 -20.27 11.80 -2.08
N TYR A 274 -19.69 10.64 -1.89
CA TYR A 274 -18.23 10.41 -1.91
C TYR A 274 -17.49 11.37 -0.95
N THR A 275 -18.09 11.64 0.21
CA THR A 275 -17.49 12.51 1.23
C THR A 275 -17.84 12.01 2.62
N THR A 276 -16.82 11.77 3.41
CA THR A 276 -16.94 11.42 4.83
C THR A 276 -16.75 12.68 5.67
N ASN A 277 -17.64 12.89 6.65
CA ASN A 277 -17.49 13.98 7.62
C ASN A 277 -16.21 13.78 8.44
N VAL A 278 -15.47 14.86 8.67
CA VAL A 278 -14.19 14.83 9.38
C VAL A 278 -14.29 14.26 10.80
N GLY A 279 -15.38 14.58 11.54
CA GLY A 279 -15.62 14.04 12.88
C GLY A 279 -15.89 12.54 12.85
N VAL A 280 -16.71 12.09 11.90
CA VAL A 280 -16.95 10.66 11.65
C VAL A 280 -15.67 9.95 11.29
N PHE A 281 -14.86 10.51 10.39
CA PHE A 281 -13.58 9.91 10.02
C PHE A 281 -12.64 9.76 11.22
N ASP A 282 -12.56 10.76 12.10
CA ASP A 282 -11.76 10.65 13.35
C ASP A 282 -12.28 9.53 14.26
N GLU A 283 -13.61 9.38 14.39
CA GLU A 283 -14.23 8.28 15.17
C GLU A 283 -13.90 6.90 14.59
N LEU A 284 -13.92 6.75 13.26
CA LEU A 284 -13.57 5.50 12.59
C LEU A 284 -12.08 5.15 12.84
N MET A 285 -11.18 6.11 12.68
CA MET A 285 -9.74 5.90 12.91
C MET A 285 -9.44 5.63 14.40
N LYS A 286 -10.12 6.35 15.29
CA LYS A 286 -10.06 6.09 16.74
C LYS A 286 -10.47 4.66 17.06
N TYR A 287 -11.55 4.17 16.45
CA TYR A 287 -11.99 2.79 16.65
C TYR A 287 -10.90 1.77 16.23
N LEU A 288 -10.28 1.96 15.07
CA LEU A 288 -9.20 1.10 14.61
C LEU A 288 -8.02 1.09 15.59
N HIS A 289 -7.61 2.27 16.04
CA HIS A 289 -6.52 2.45 16.99
C HIS A 289 -6.81 1.76 18.33
N ASP A 290 -7.95 2.08 18.96
CA ASP A 290 -8.30 1.59 20.28
C ASP A 290 -8.57 0.07 20.33
N ASN A 291 -8.90 -0.52 19.18
CA ASN A 291 -9.12 -1.96 19.05
C ASN A 291 -7.91 -2.73 18.49
N GLY A 292 -6.75 -2.08 18.37
CA GLY A 292 -5.50 -2.71 17.98
C GLY A 292 -5.44 -3.22 16.55
N PHE A 293 -6.12 -2.53 15.61
CA PHE A 293 -5.99 -2.84 14.19
C PHE A 293 -4.62 -2.40 13.64
N ARG A 294 -4.03 -3.25 12.84
CA ARG A 294 -2.91 -2.87 11.98
C ARG A 294 -3.46 -2.26 10.71
N VAL A 295 -3.18 -0.97 10.51
CA VAL A 295 -3.57 -0.26 9.29
C VAL A 295 -2.41 -0.29 8.30
N LEU A 296 -2.68 -0.73 7.10
CA LEU A 296 -1.71 -0.94 6.03
C LEU A 296 -2.07 -0.12 4.79
N SER A 297 -1.10 0.04 3.91
CA SER A 297 -1.26 0.51 2.53
C SER A 297 -1.20 -0.64 1.53
N MET A 298 -1.54 -0.38 0.26
CA MET A 298 -1.39 -1.35 -0.83
C MET A 298 0.06 -1.81 -1.01
N ASN A 299 1.02 -0.93 -0.72
CA ASN A 299 2.44 -1.28 -0.80
C ASN A 299 2.85 -2.40 0.18
N ASN A 300 2.09 -2.64 1.25
CA ASN A 300 2.30 -3.76 2.15
C ASN A 300 1.77 -5.10 1.61
N LEU A 301 1.04 -5.07 0.49
CA LEU A 301 0.53 -6.28 -0.14
C LEU A 301 1.53 -6.81 -1.16
N GLY A 302 1.76 -8.12 -1.16
CA GLY A 302 2.51 -8.84 -2.17
C GLY A 302 1.69 -9.96 -2.81
N TYR A 303 2.15 -10.46 -3.96
CA TYR A 303 1.52 -11.56 -4.65
C TYR A 303 2.54 -12.64 -5.03
N ASP A 304 2.26 -13.86 -4.63
CA ASP A 304 3.03 -15.07 -4.99
C ASP A 304 2.35 -15.76 -6.18
N ALA A 305 2.93 -15.60 -7.36
CA ALA A 305 2.40 -16.18 -8.59
C ALA A 305 2.43 -17.72 -8.60
N LYS A 306 3.38 -18.33 -7.89
CA LYS A 306 3.53 -19.79 -7.82
C LYS A 306 2.39 -20.43 -7.04
N ASN A 307 2.01 -19.81 -5.93
CA ASN A 307 0.95 -20.29 -5.06
C ASN A 307 -0.40 -19.65 -5.35
N ASN A 308 -0.47 -18.71 -6.30
CA ASN A 308 -1.65 -17.90 -6.59
C ASN A 308 -2.27 -17.33 -5.29
N ALA A 309 -1.45 -16.64 -4.53
CA ALA A 309 -1.82 -16.14 -3.21
C ALA A 309 -1.23 -14.75 -2.97
N PHE A 310 -1.98 -13.93 -2.25
CA PHE A 310 -1.46 -12.70 -1.69
C PHE A 310 -0.77 -12.97 -0.34
N TYR A 311 0.14 -12.10 0.03
CA TYR A 311 0.76 -12.11 1.34
C TYR A 311 0.99 -10.69 1.83
N ILE A 312 1.05 -10.51 3.13
CA ILE A 312 1.42 -9.25 3.74
C ILE A 312 2.95 -9.22 3.86
N LYS A 313 3.57 -8.24 3.23
CA LYS A 313 5.00 -7.99 3.35
C LYS A 313 5.34 -7.68 4.82
N SER A 314 6.47 -8.18 5.30
CA SER A 314 6.97 -7.78 6.60
C SER A 314 7.22 -6.27 6.59
N ILE A 315 6.61 -5.55 7.54
CA ILE A 315 6.92 -4.15 7.77
C ILE A 315 8.28 -4.19 8.48
N SER A 316 9.35 -3.78 7.78
CA SER A 316 10.60 -3.44 8.47
C SER A 316 10.32 -2.13 9.22
N ASP A 317 10.37 -2.19 10.54
CA ASP A 317 10.33 -1.03 11.43
C ASP A 317 11.42 -0.02 11.07
#